data_0e56d0a01094aa2eb2e7187adba3d2f1
#
_entry.id   0e56d0a01094aa2eb2e7187adba3d2f1
#
_cell.length_a   1.000
_cell.length_b   1.000
_cell.length_c   1.000
_cell.angle_alpha   90.00
_cell.angle_beta   90.00
_cell.angle_gamma   90.00
#
_symmetry.space_group_name_H-M   'P 1'
#
loop_
_entity.id
_entity.type
_entity.pdbx_description
1 polymer ?
#
loop_
_entity_poly.entity_id
_entity_poly.type
_entity_poly.pdbx_seq_one_letter_code
_entity_poly.pdbx_strand_id
1 'polypeptide(L)'
;SSSDQVMTVFLKDQYSLEKTHVWDTLGMRGTCSDGFLFKAEAPAVQIFAKPFAEIAAQSMLATSHLLWSAVWHGIAADAVMRAQSFVRAAARRSPGIVPPGAIRLAEVSSKLQTVRSNVIAGLRAYAETKKDPDALMSMGFAVTMNNVKICSSEIILDIINHALLICGIMGYKNVTPYSI
;
A
#
# COMPACT_ATOMS: atom_id res chain seq x y z
N SER A 1 19.83 -17.49 11.42
CA SER A 1 20.24 -16.07 11.39
C SER A 1 19.77 -15.46 10.07
N SER A 2 19.39 -14.16 10.06
CA SER A 2 19.00 -13.49 8.81
C SER A 2 20.15 -13.44 7.78
N SER A 3 21.38 -13.59 8.22
CA SER A 3 22.59 -13.67 7.38
C SER A 3 22.67 -14.94 6.53
N ASP A 4 21.90 -15.96 6.88
CA ASP A 4 21.95 -17.27 6.19
C ASP A 4 20.85 -17.42 5.14
N GLN A 5 20.05 -16.38 4.91
CA GLN A 5 19.01 -16.38 3.88
C GLN A 5 19.62 -16.23 2.49
N VAL A 6 19.17 -17.07 1.58
CA VAL A 6 19.56 -17.02 0.17
C VAL A 6 18.32 -16.81 -0.70
N MET A 7 18.54 -16.28 -1.89
CA MET A 7 17.54 -16.24 -2.95
C MET A 7 17.87 -17.29 -3.99
N THR A 8 16.87 -18.03 -4.45
CA THR A 8 17.02 -19.02 -5.50
C THR A 8 15.85 -18.96 -6.48
N VAL A 9 16.06 -19.43 -7.69
CA VAL A 9 15.02 -19.57 -8.72
C VAL A 9 14.78 -21.07 -8.96
N PHE A 10 13.50 -21.46 -8.99
CA PHE A 10 13.08 -22.78 -9.39
C PHE A 10 12.35 -22.72 -10.71
N LEU A 11 12.68 -23.60 -11.65
CA LEU A 11 11.94 -23.78 -12.89
C LEU A 11 10.69 -24.63 -12.63
N LYS A 12 9.73 -24.58 -13.55
CA LYS A 12 8.41 -25.20 -13.37
C LYS A 12 8.45 -26.71 -13.07
N ASP A 13 9.42 -27.40 -13.59
CA ASP A 13 9.64 -28.86 -13.42
C ASP A 13 10.44 -29.22 -12.17
N GLN A 14 10.96 -28.24 -11.45
CA GLN A 14 11.79 -28.40 -10.27
C GLN A 14 11.05 -28.30 -8.95
N TYR A 15 9.75 -27.98 -8.97
CA TYR A 15 8.97 -27.86 -7.75
C TYR A 15 7.56 -28.40 -7.90
N SER A 16 6.97 -28.74 -6.76
CA SER A 16 5.55 -29.05 -6.62
C SER A 16 4.92 -28.21 -5.53
N LEU A 17 3.66 -27.84 -5.75
CA LEU A 17 2.83 -27.11 -4.79
C LEU A 17 1.59 -27.94 -4.48
N GLU A 18 1.45 -28.34 -3.24
CA GLU A 18 0.26 -29.02 -2.72
C GLU A 18 -0.53 -28.00 -1.89
N LYS A 19 -1.75 -27.66 -2.34
CA LYS A 19 -2.59 -26.69 -1.65
C LYS A 19 -3.06 -27.26 -0.32
N THR A 20 -2.77 -26.56 0.77
CA THR A 20 -3.12 -26.94 2.14
C THR A 20 -4.26 -26.13 2.72
N HIS A 21 -4.38 -24.85 2.36
CA HIS A 21 -5.41 -23.93 2.86
C HIS A 21 -5.91 -23.01 1.78
N VAL A 22 -7.19 -22.65 1.87
CA VAL A 22 -7.82 -21.65 1.02
C VAL A 22 -7.62 -20.27 1.67
N TRP A 23 -7.35 -19.25 0.87
CA TRP A 23 -7.28 -17.87 1.30
C TRP A 23 -8.68 -17.32 1.55
N ASP A 24 -9.11 -17.30 2.82
CA ASP A 24 -10.39 -16.74 3.26
C ASP A 24 -10.13 -15.66 4.33
N THR A 25 -10.28 -14.40 3.94
CA THR A 25 -9.88 -13.25 4.75
C THR A 25 -10.87 -12.10 4.64
N LEU A 26 -10.91 -11.25 5.66
CA LEU A 26 -11.74 -10.05 5.69
C LEU A 26 -11.41 -9.08 4.55
N GLY A 27 -10.12 -8.90 4.26
CA GLY A 27 -9.61 -8.05 3.18
C GLY A 27 -8.57 -8.77 2.34
N MET A 28 -8.02 -8.08 1.32
CA MET A 28 -6.97 -8.62 0.43
C MET A 28 -7.35 -9.95 -0.24
N ARG A 29 -8.62 -10.20 -0.47
CA ARG A 29 -9.11 -11.45 -1.08
C ARG A 29 -8.55 -11.68 -2.48
N GLY A 30 -8.33 -10.60 -3.23
CA GLY A 30 -7.77 -10.65 -4.57
C GLY A 30 -6.29 -11.07 -4.66
N THR A 31 -5.57 -11.16 -3.53
CA THR A 31 -4.19 -11.66 -3.52
C THR A 31 -4.12 -13.17 -3.69
N CYS A 32 -5.22 -13.90 -3.43
CA CYS A 32 -5.31 -15.35 -3.57
C CYS A 32 -4.14 -16.07 -2.88
N SER A 33 -3.78 -15.63 -1.67
CA SER A 33 -2.60 -16.10 -0.94
C SER A 33 -2.87 -17.45 -0.23
N ASP A 34 -3.30 -18.44 -1.01
CA ASP A 34 -3.55 -19.79 -0.52
C ASP A 34 -2.30 -20.38 0.16
N GLY A 35 -2.50 -21.26 1.13
CA GLY A 35 -1.41 -22.01 1.76
C GLY A 35 -0.99 -23.21 0.90
N PHE A 36 0.32 -23.43 0.81
CA PHE A 36 0.88 -24.55 0.05
C PHE A 36 2.00 -25.26 0.83
N LEU A 37 2.06 -26.59 0.65
CA LEU A 37 3.27 -27.33 0.92
C LEU A 37 4.15 -27.24 -0.34
N PHE A 38 5.30 -26.60 -0.18
CA PHE A 38 6.27 -26.40 -1.26
C PHE A 38 7.39 -27.47 -1.15
N LYS A 39 7.60 -28.24 -2.21
CA LYS A 39 8.70 -29.18 -2.33
C LYS A 39 9.47 -28.83 -3.60
N ALA A 40 10.77 -28.64 -3.48
CA ALA A 40 11.61 -28.25 -4.62
C ALA A 40 13.00 -28.87 -4.53
N GLU A 41 13.57 -29.19 -5.69
CA GLU A 41 14.93 -29.66 -5.85
C GLU A 41 15.52 -29.03 -7.11
N ALA A 42 16.69 -28.41 -6.97
CA ALA A 42 17.35 -27.72 -8.07
C ALA A 42 18.87 -27.68 -7.89
N PRO A 43 19.65 -27.55 -8.98
CA PRO A 43 21.09 -27.38 -8.91
C PRO A 43 21.50 -26.15 -8.08
N ALA A 44 22.56 -26.27 -7.28
CA ALA A 44 23.05 -25.20 -6.43
C ALA A 44 23.45 -23.91 -7.20
N VAL A 45 23.74 -24.04 -8.50
CA VAL A 45 24.03 -22.88 -9.38
C VAL A 45 22.84 -21.92 -9.52
N GLN A 46 21.61 -22.35 -9.18
CA GLN A 46 20.42 -21.50 -9.17
C GLN A 46 20.28 -20.63 -7.90
N ILE A 47 21.17 -20.80 -6.93
CA ILE A 47 21.28 -19.92 -5.78
C ILE A 47 22.02 -18.65 -6.21
N PHE A 48 21.42 -17.50 -5.92
CA PHE A 48 22.06 -16.22 -6.22
C PHE A 48 23.32 -16.03 -5.37
N ALA A 49 24.39 -15.54 -6.00
CA ALA A 49 25.69 -15.38 -5.33
C ALA A 49 25.68 -14.30 -4.23
N LYS A 50 24.77 -13.33 -4.33
CA LYS A 50 24.61 -12.27 -3.34
C LYS A 50 23.70 -12.70 -2.18
N PRO A 51 23.98 -12.29 -0.93
CA PRO A 51 23.09 -12.50 0.20
C PRO A 51 21.69 -11.93 -0.06
N PHE A 52 20.65 -12.59 0.46
CA PHE A 52 19.27 -12.10 0.31
C PHE A 52 19.07 -10.67 0.79
N ALA A 53 19.71 -10.27 1.89
CA ALA A 53 19.59 -8.92 2.44
C ALA A 53 20.07 -7.84 1.44
N GLU A 54 21.15 -8.11 0.70
CA GLU A 54 21.67 -7.19 -0.33
C GLU A 54 20.69 -7.11 -1.52
N ILE A 55 20.23 -8.26 -2.01
CA ILE A 55 19.26 -8.30 -3.11
C ILE A 55 17.96 -7.59 -2.74
N ALA A 56 17.46 -7.83 -1.52
CA ALA A 56 16.25 -7.21 -1.02
C ALA A 56 16.38 -5.69 -0.89
N ALA A 57 17.50 -5.20 -0.37
CA ALA A 57 17.76 -3.77 -0.24
C ALA A 57 17.83 -3.07 -1.61
N GLN A 58 18.49 -3.69 -2.59
CA GLN A 58 18.68 -3.10 -3.92
C GLN A 58 17.44 -3.19 -4.83
N SER A 59 16.54 -4.15 -4.64
CA SER A 59 15.44 -4.40 -5.58
C SER A 59 14.04 -4.39 -4.96
N MET A 60 13.87 -4.92 -3.75
CA MET A 60 12.55 -5.20 -3.18
C MET A 60 12.04 -4.08 -2.25
N LEU A 61 12.91 -3.52 -1.41
CA LEU A 61 12.53 -2.59 -0.34
C LEU A 61 11.78 -1.37 -0.90
N ALA A 62 12.44 -0.59 -1.73
CA ALA A 62 11.87 0.63 -2.28
C ALA A 62 10.63 0.33 -3.14
N THR A 63 10.72 -0.67 -4.02
CA THR A 63 9.63 -1.04 -4.93
C THR A 63 8.38 -1.42 -4.16
N SER A 64 8.50 -2.31 -3.16
CA SER A 64 7.35 -2.74 -2.37
C SER A 64 6.73 -1.59 -1.56
N HIS A 65 7.55 -0.78 -0.88
CA HIS A 65 7.05 0.31 -0.04
C HIS A 65 6.38 1.42 -0.85
N LEU A 66 6.92 1.77 -2.02
CA LEU A 66 6.32 2.76 -2.91
C LEU A 66 5.02 2.27 -3.53
N LEU A 67 4.97 1.03 -4.02
CA LEU A 67 3.77 0.46 -4.62
C LEU A 67 2.65 0.30 -3.59
N TRP A 68 2.92 -0.20 -2.39
CA TRP A 68 1.92 -0.27 -1.32
C TRP A 68 1.38 1.10 -0.95
N SER A 69 2.26 2.08 -0.77
CA SER A 69 1.85 3.45 -0.44
C SER A 69 1.02 4.09 -1.55
N ALA A 70 1.33 3.81 -2.82
CA ALA A 70 0.55 4.28 -3.96
C ALA A 70 -0.84 3.64 -4.03
N VAL A 71 -0.97 2.32 -3.77
CA VAL A 71 -2.27 1.63 -3.69
C VAL A 71 -3.12 2.23 -2.57
N TRP A 72 -2.56 2.40 -1.38
CA TRP A 72 -3.28 3.00 -0.26
C TRP A 72 -3.71 4.45 -0.54
N HIS A 73 -2.85 5.23 -1.18
CA HIS A 73 -3.22 6.57 -1.63
C HIS A 73 -4.41 6.52 -2.60
N GLY A 74 -4.44 5.58 -3.53
CA GLY A 74 -5.56 5.40 -4.48
C GLY A 74 -6.87 5.09 -3.76
N ILE A 75 -6.86 4.19 -2.78
CA ILE A 75 -8.02 3.85 -1.94
C ILE A 75 -8.50 5.10 -1.17
N ALA A 76 -7.58 5.82 -0.55
CA ALA A 76 -7.91 7.05 0.19
C ALA A 76 -8.48 8.14 -0.72
N ALA A 77 -7.95 8.29 -1.93
CA ALA A 77 -8.42 9.26 -2.90
C ALA A 77 -9.86 8.99 -3.35
N ASP A 78 -10.21 7.72 -3.59
CA ASP A 78 -11.60 7.33 -3.90
C ASP A 78 -12.55 7.61 -2.74
N ALA A 79 -12.17 7.26 -1.51
CA ALA A 79 -12.97 7.53 -0.32
C ALA A 79 -13.23 9.05 -0.12
N VAL A 80 -12.19 9.87 -0.28
CA VAL A 80 -12.34 11.34 -0.19
C VAL A 80 -13.21 11.88 -1.31
N MET A 81 -13.08 11.38 -2.53
CA MET A 81 -13.93 11.76 -3.67
C MET A 81 -15.41 11.47 -3.41
N ARG A 82 -15.73 10.32 -2.83
CA ARG A 82 -17.11 9.94 -2.44
C ARG A 82 -17.63 10.85 -1.33
N ALA A 83 -16.85 11.10 -0.29
CA ALA A 83 -17.19 12.03 0.78
C ALA A 83 -17.41 13.45 0.26
N GLN A 84 -16.57 13.91 -0.68
CA GLN A 84 -16.72 15.20 -1.34
C GLN A 84 -18.02 15.29 -2.16
N SER A 85 -18.38 14.22 -2.87
CA SER A 85 -19.63 14.15 -3.63
C SER A 85 -20.84 14.21 -2.70
N PHE A 86 -20.78 13.55 -1.54
CA PHE A 86 -21.82 13.59 -0.51
C PHE A 86 -22.01 15.00 0.04
N VAL A 87 -20.92 15.71 0.42
CA VAL A 87 -20.97 17.09 0.94
C VAL A 87 -21.53 18.04 -0.11
N ARG A 88 -21.11 17.93 -1.37
CA ARG A 88 -21.65 18.72 -2.49
C ARG A 88 -23.14 18.49 -2.70
N ALA A 89 -23.61 17.26 -2.60
CA ALA A 89 -25.02 16.96 -2.72
C ALA A 89 -25.84 17.55 -1.56
N ALA A 90 -25.30 17.53 -0.34
CA ALA A 90 -25.92 18.17 0.82
C ALA A 90 -25.99 19.70 0.65
N ALA A 91 -24.92 20.35 0.19
CA ALA A 91 -24.90 21.79 -0.07
C ALA A 91 -25.94 22.22 -1.10
N ARG A 92 -26.15 21.45 -2.16
CA ARG A 92 -27.17 21.74 -3.18
C ARG A 92 -28.60 21.65 -2.64
N ARG A 93 -28.86 20.77 -1.67
CA ARG A 93 -30.20 20.61 -1.05
C ARG A 93 -30.55 21.74 -0.08
N SER A 94 -29.54 22.43 0.48
CA SER A 94 -29.71 23.50 1.44
C SER A 94 -28.81 24.67 1.09
N PRO A 95 -29.16 25.48 0.04
CA PRO A 95 -28.37 26.62 -0.39
C PRO A 95 -28.16 27.62 0.75
N GLY A 96 -26.95 28.14 0.88
CA GLY A 96 -26.58 29.10 1.94
C GLY A 96 -26.24 28.48 3.29
N ILE A 97 -26.42 27.17 3.46
CA ILE A 97 -26.04 26.45 4.69
C ILE A 97 -24.77 25.63 4.43
N VAL A 98 -23.77 25.78 5.30
CA VAL A 98 -22.55 24.97 5.26
C VAL A 98 -22.89 23.55 5.76
N PRO A 99 -22.70 22.50 4.95
CA PRO A 99 -22.97 21.13 5.39
C PRO A 99 -22.11 20.73 6.58
N PRO A 100 -22.63 19.97 7.55
CA PRO A 100 -21.87 19.57 8.75
C PRO A 100 -20.54 18.85 8.44
N GLY A 101 -20.48 18.12 7.33
CA GLY A 101 -19.27 17.42 6.90
C GLY A 101 -18.20 18.28 6.23
N ALA A 102 -18.45 19.56 5.95
CA ALA A 102 -17.55 20.40 5.15
C ALA A 102 -16.19 20.65 5.83
N ILE A 103 -16.18 20.92 7.14
CA ILE A 103 -14.94 21.12 7.91
C ILE A 103 -14.11 19.83 7.92
N ARG A 104 -14.76 18.72 8.23
CA ARG A 104 -14.11 17.39 8.23
C ARG A 104 -13.58 17.02 6.84
N LEU A 105 -14.27 17.42 5.77
CA LEU A 105 -13.79 17.22 4.41
C LEU A 105 -12.52 18.02 4.11
N ALA A 106 -12.38 19.23 4.63
CA ALA A 106 -11.16 20.03 4.50
C ALA A 106 -9.97 19.35 5.22
N GLU A 107 -10.20 18.86 6.43
CA GLU A 107 -9.18 18.13 7.21
C GLU A 107 -8.70 16.87 6.48
N VAL A 108 -9.63 16.04 6.01
CA VAL A 108 -9.28 14.79 5.31
C VAL A 108 -8.61 15.04 3.96
N SER A 109 -8.97 16.12 3.28
CA SER A 109 -8.31 16.53 2.03
C SER A 109 -6.84 16.93 2.26
N SER A 110 -6.55 17.62 3.37
CA SER A 110 -5.17 17.93 3.79
C SER A 110 -4.36 16.67 4.08
N LYS A 111 -4.94 15.70 4.80
CA LYS A 111 -4.30 14.40 5.06
C LYS A 111 -4.01 13.63 3.78
N LEU A 112 -4.96 13.61 2.83
CA LEU A 112 -4.75 12.97 1.53
C LEU A 112 -3.59 13.63 0.76
N GLN A 113 -3.50 14.96 0.80
CA GLN A 113 -2.39 15.69 0.18
C GLN A 113 -1.04 15.32 0.85
N THR A 114 -1.01 15.12 2.17
CA THR A 114 0.19 14.69 2.90
C THR A 114 0.66 13.31 2.41
N VAL A 115 -0.24 12.33 2.29
CA VAL A 115 0.11 11.00 1.75
C VAL A 115 0.66 11.11 0.33
N ARG A 116 -0.02 11.89 -0.53
CA ARG A 116 0.43 12.12 -1.91
C ARG A 116 1.84 12.70 -1.96
N SER A 117 2.10 13.74 -1.17
CA SER A 117 3.40 14.42 -1.13
C SER A 117 4.50 13.47 -0.66
N ASN A 118 4.21 12.63 0.34
CA ASN A 118 5.13 11.64 0.88
C ASN A 118 5.49 10.57 -0.18
N VAL A 119 4.50 10.04 -0.89
CA VAL A 119 4.73 9.08 -1.99
C VAL A 119 5.57 9.70 -3.11
N ILE A 120 5.28 10.93 -3.52
CA ILE A 120 6.04 11.64 -4.56
C ILE A 120 7.49 11.89 -4.10
N ALA A 121 7.69 12.28 -2.85
CA ALA A 121 9.05 12.47 -2.29
C ALA A 121 9.83 11.16 -2.29
N GLY A 122 9.20 10.04 -1.89
CA GLY A 122 9.80 8.72 -1.95
C GLY A 122 10.18 8.29 -3.38
N LEU A 123 9.30 8.54 -4.35
CA LEU A 123 9.57 8.26 -5.78
C LEU A 123 10.77 9.05 -6.29
N ARG A 124 10.90 10.32 -5.92
CA ARG A 124 12.07 11.15 -6.28
C ARG A 124 13.35 10.62 -5.66
N ALA A 125 13.32 10.33 -4.36
CA ALA A 125 14.45 9.76 -3.65
C ALA A 125 14.92 8.44 -4.30
N TYR A 126 13.98 7.56 -4.65
CA TYR A 126 14.30 6.32 -5.37
C TYR A 126 14.87 6.59 -6.77
N ALA A 127 14.29 7.52 -7.54
CA ALA A 127 14.76 7.85 -8.88
C ALA A 127 16.20 8.38 -8.89
N GLU A 128 16.58 9.13 -7.87
CA GLU A 128 17.94 9.65 -7.69
C GLU A 128 18.93 8.56 -7.25
N THR A 129 18.48 7.64 -6.40
CA THR A 129 19.33 6.62 -5.76
C THR A 129 19.49 5.33 -6.56
N LYS A 130 18.50 4.96 -7.40
CA LYS A 130 18.38 3.63 -8.04
C LYS A 130 19.56 3.17 -8.89
N LYS A 131 20.46 4.08 -9.28
CA LYS A 131 21.65 3.77 -10.09
C LYS A 131 22.90 3.51 -9.24
N ASP A 132 22.82 3.72 -7.93
CA ASP A 132 23.90 3.53 -6.98
C ASP A 132 23.55 2.41 -6.00
N PRO A 133 24.10 1.20 -6.18
CA PRO A 133 23.83 0.05 -5.31
C PRO A 133 24.20 0.30 -3.85
N ASP A 134 25.26 1.04 -3.57
CA ASP A 134 25.70 1.31 -2.21
C ASP A 134 24.76 2.29 -1.51
N ALA A 135 24.29 3.30 -2.24
CA ALA A 135 23.29 4.24 -1.74
C ALA A 135 21.96 3.55 -1.46
N LEU A 136 21.52 2.59 -2.29
CA LEU A 136 20.32 1.78 -2.05
C LEU A 136 20.41 0.93 -0.77
N MET A 137 21.61 0.48 -0.41
CA MET A 137 21.87 -0.30 0.82
C MET A 137 22.05 0.58 2.06
N SER A 138 22.13 1.90 1.90
CA SER A 138 22.34 2.79 3.03
C SER A 138 21.17 2.77 4.01
N MET A 139 21.49 2.87 5.31
CA MET A 139 20.48 2.96 6.37
C MET A 139 19.56 4.18 6.17
N GLY A 140 20.12 5.31 5.72
CA GLY A 140 19.34 6.53 5.45
C GLY A 140 18.27 6.32 4.38
N PHE A 141 18.60 5.63 3.28
CA PHE A 141 17.64 5.29 2.24
C PHE A 141 16.59 4.30 2.74
N ALA A 142 16.99 3.25 3.47
CA ALA A 142 16.08 2.27 4.05
C ALA A 142 15.06 2.92 4.99
N VAL A 143 15.52 3.82 5.88
CA VAL A 143 14.65 4.59 6.79
C VAL A 143 13.69 5.48 5.99
N THR A 144 14.16 6.15 4.95
CA THR A 144 13.31 6.99 4.09
C THR A 144 12.18 6.19 3.46
N MET A 145 12.48 5.03 2.88
CA MET A 145 11.48 4.16 2.28
C MET A 145 10.50 3.58 3.30
N ASN A 146 10.99 3.16 4.47
CA ASN A 146 10.15 2.71 5.57
C ASN A 146 9.20 3.82 6.05
N ASN A 147 9.67 5.05 6.18
CA ASN A 147 8.83 6.18 6.58
C ASN A 147 7.73 6.45 5.57
N VAL A 148 7.97 6.35 4.27
CA VAL A 148 6.93 6.47 3.24
C VAL A 148 5.81 5.45 3.48
N LYS A 149 6.15 4.19 3.74
CA LYS A 149 5.19 3.13 4.01
C LYS A 149 4.44 3.36 5.32
N ILE A 150 5.17 3.60 6.42
CA ILE A 150 4.59 3.73 7.77
C ILE A 150 3.61 4.91 7.80
N CYS A 151 4.05 6.10 7.43
CA CYS A 151 3.19 7.28 7.42
C CYS A 151 1.96 7.09 6.52
N SER A 152 2.12 6.48 5.35
CA SER A 152 0.99 6.22 4.47
C SER A 152 -0.01 5.24 5.09
N SER A 153 0.45 4.15 5.72
CA SER A 153 -0.43 3.14 6.34
C SER A 153 -1.21 3.68 7.55
N GLU A 154 -0.62 4.58 8.32
CA GLU A 154 -1.28 5.21 9.47
C GLU A 154 -2.31 6.25 9.02
N ILE A 155 -1.92 7.16 8.13
CA ILE A 155 -2.78 8.28 7.71
C ILE A 155 -4.01 7.77 6.94
N ILE A 156 -3.87 6.71 6.13
CA ILE A 156 -5.00 6.19 5.34
C ILE A 156 -6.16 5.71 6.21
N LEU A 157 -5.89 5.04 7.32
CA LEU A 157 -6.94 4.56 8.22
C LEU A 157 -7.77 5.73 8.77
N ASP A 158 -7.10 6.82 9.12
CA ASP A 158 -7.75 8.03 9.59
C ASP A 158 -8.57 8.71 8.47
N ILE A 159 -8.05 8.77 7.25
CA ILE A 159 -8.79 9.26 6.08
C ILE A 159 -10.08 8.47 5.85
N ILE A 160 -10.02 7.14 5.87
CA ILE A 160 -11.19 6.28 5.66
C ILE A 160 -12.22 6.47 6.76
N ASN A 161 -11.79 6.51 8.02
CA ASN A 161 -12.68 6.76 9.16
C ASN A 161 -13.39 8.13 9.05
N HIS A 162 -12.67 9.17 8.68
CA HIS A 162 -13.26 10.49 8.46
C HIS A 162 -14.24 10.50 7.27
N ALA A 163 -13.92 9.80 6.18
CA ALA A 163 -14.80 9.69 5.02
C ALA A 163 -16.12 8.99 5.39
N LEU A 164 -16.05 7.89 6.17
CA LEU A 164 -17.22 7.22 6.71
C LEU A 164 -18.06 8.14 7.61
N LEU A 165 -17.44 8.90 8.50
CA LEU A 165 -18.13 9.87 9.35
C LEU A 165 -18.82 10.99 8.55
N ILE A 166 -18.22 11.44 7.45
CA ILE A 166 -18.81 12.44 6.55
C ILE A 166 -20.06 11.87 5.85
N CYS A 167 -19.96 10.66 5.33
CA CYS A 167 -21.06 10.00 4.60
C CYS A 167 -22.13 9.43 5.53
N GLY A 168 -21.82 9.24 6.81
CA GLY A 168 -22.70 8.62 7.80
C GLY A 168 -23.17 7.22 7.35
N ILE A 169 -24.44 6.90 7.61
CA ILE A 169 -25.00 5.57 7.24
C ILE A 169 -24.90 5.26 5.75
N MET A 170 -24.82 6.28 4.89
CA MET A 170 -24.68 6.07 3.46
C MET A 170 -23.34 5.51 3.06
N GLY A 171 -22.27 5.78 3.83
CA GLY A 171 -20.94 5.20 3.65
C GLY A 171 -20.88 3.69 3.90
N TYR A 172 -21.77 3.19 4.76
CA TYR A 172 -21.84 1.76 5.13
C TYR A 172 -22.79 0.94 4.28
N LYS A 173 -23.59 1.56 3.42
CA LYS A 173 -24.52 0.84 2.53
C LYS A 173 -23.77 0.28 1.34
N ASN A 174 -24.07 -0.97 0.98
CA ASN A 174 -23.63 -1.54 -0.28
C ASN A 174 -24.33 -0.83 -1.46
N VAL A 175 -23.59 -0.66 -2.57
CA VAL A 175 -24.14 -0.19 -3.85
C VAL A 175 -24.79 1.21 -3.78
N THR A 176 -24.14 2.16 -3.12
CA THR A 176 -24.47 3.59 -3.23
C THR A 176 -23.29 4.37 -3.82
N PRO A 177 -23.54 5.58 -4.42
CA PRO A 177 -22.44 6.45 -4.87
C PRO A 177 -21.50 6.88 -3.73
N TYR A 178 -21.90 6.70 -2.48
CA TYR A 178 -21.21 7.14 -1.27
C TYR A 178 -20.68 5.98 -0.40
N SER A 179 -20.82 4.73 -0.84
CA SER A 179 -20.26 3.56 -0.16
C SER A 179 -18.74 3.67 -0.10
N ILE A 180 -18.14 3.50 1.08
CA ILE A 180 -16.69 3.63 1.35
C ILE A 180 -16.10 2.25 1.59
#